data_ea8bf62744e8bf3c409d1ea7a0647372
#
_entry.id   ea8bf62744e8bf3c409d1ea7a0647372
#
_cell.length_a   1.000
_cell.length_b   1.000
_cell.length_c   1.000
_cell.angle_alpha   90.00
_cell.angle_beta   90.00
_cell.angle_gamma   90.00
#
_symmetry.space_group_name_H-M   'P 1'
#
loop_
_entity.id
_entity.type
_entity.pdbx_description
1 polymer ?
#
loop_
_entity_poly.entity_id
_entity_poly.type
_entity_poly.pdbx_seq_one_letter_code
_entity_poly.pdbx_strand_id
1 'polypeptide(L)'
;MSVRRALILLALTFAAGCTGERHPMSAGTTPTPHLLRWAGALPPQFIAPQRPGTQNAHDGLHPFTSGGLSLDRNSVTFWAVRGQARSVQVNYLSSTGDTSFPFLQLSITDPVFVPGRGELQPGDSVEVTVTIDPADIKVSLEPTGTQFGEPSHLKIWYGGADGDMNGDAVVDSTDAQIETHLLGLWYREGSDSAWTQIPASQSLGDKSFIGELHHFSEYAVSFLEYAVSW
;
A
#
# COMPACT_ATOMS: atom_id res chain seq x y z
N MET A 1 44.17 41.26 -72.53
CA MET A 1 43.11 41.77 -71.70
C MET A 1 41.95 40.82 -71.84
N SER A 2 41.72 39.99 -70.86
CA SER A 2 40.79 38.84 -70.94
C SER A 2 39.70 38.99 -69.89
N VAL A 3 38.45 39.08 -70.33
CA VAL A 3 37.23 39.21 -69.50
C VAL A 3 36.68 37.80 -69.28
N ARG A 4 36.80 37.28 -68.07
CA ARG A 4 36.18 35.99 -67.69
C ARG A 4 34.77 36.27 -67.16
N ARG A 5 33.80 35.69 -67.86
CA ARG A 5 32.38 35.65 -67.44
C ARG A 5 32.23 34.62 -66.38
N ALA A 6 31.72 35.03 -65.21
CA ALA A 6 31.30 34.15 -64.12
C ALA A 6 29.85 33.75 -64.35
N LEU A 7 29.60 32.46 -64.42
CA LEU A 7 28.28 31.84 -64.45
C LEU A 7 27.77 31.65 -63.02
N ILE A 8 26.68 32.29 -62.68
CA ILE A 8 26.02 32.09 -61.38
C ILE A 8 24.98 30.98 -61.55
N LEU A 9 25.22 29.84 -60.97
CA LEU A 9 24.23 28.76 -60.85
C LEU A 9 23.35 29.03 -59.61
N LEU A 10 22.06 29.24 -59.86
CA LEU A 10 21.04 29.43 -58.86
C LEU A 10 20.49 28.04 -58.46
N ALA A 11 20.87 27.52 -57.31
CA ALA A 11 20.34 26.25 -56.76
C ALA A 11 19.07 26.57 -55.94
N LEU A 12 17.90 26.18 -56.47
CA LEU A 12 16.67 26.17 -55.74
C LEU A 12 16.64 24.95 -54.80
N THR A 13 16.79 25.17 -53.51
CA THR A 13 16.52 24.16 -52.49
C THR A 13 15.03 24.22 -52.11
N PHE A 14 14.28 23.17 -52.47
CA PHE A 14 12.92 22.94 -51.97
C PHE A 14 13.05 22.42 -50.51
N ALA A 15 12.73 23.27 -49.57
CA ALA A 15 12.53 22.83 -48.18
C ALA A 15 11.11 22.27 -48.08
N ALA A 16 11.01 20.92 -48.11
CA ALA A 16 9.78 20.22 -47.71
C ALA A 16 9.61 20.35 -46.19
N GLY A 17 8.80 21.32 -45.77
CA GLY A 17 8.39 21.49 -44.41
C GLY A 17 7.40 20.38 -44.02
N CYS A 18 7.89 19.32 -43.35
CA CYS A 18 6.99 18.47 -42.57
C CYS A 18 6.49 19.25 -41.37
N THR A 19 5.32 19.88 -41.50
CA THR A 19 4.57 20.31 -40.33
C THR A 19 3.96 19.10 -39.68
N GLY A 20 4.77 18.42 -38.89
CA GLY A 20 4.26 17.45 -37.91
C GLY A 20 3.43 18.24 -36.89
N GLU A 21 2.13 18.15 -36.99
CA GLU A 21 1.23 18.57 -35.93
C GLU A 21 1.66 17.82 -34.66
N ARG A 22 2.41 18.51 -33.82
CA ARG A 22 2.59 18.06 -32.43
C ARG A 22 1.24 18.21 -31.78
N HIS A 23 0.44 17.14 -31.77
CA HIS A 23 -0.67 17.08 -30.84
C HIS A 23 -0.10 17.39 -29.45
N PRO A 24 -0.63 18.42 -28.74
CA PRO A 24 -0.26 18.60 -27.35
C PRO A 24 -0.58 17.29 -26.66
N MET A 25 0.45 16.62 -26.15
CA MET A 25 0.22 15.50 -25.24
C MET A 25 -0.61 16.10 -24.12
N SER A 26 -1.86 15.68 -24.05
CA SER A 26 -2.74 15.97 -22.92
C SER A 26 -1.91 15.68 -21.68
N ALA A 27 -1.79 16.65 -20.78
CA ALA A 27 -1.12 16.44 -19.51
C ALA A 27 -1.78 15.20 -18.89
N GLY A 28 -1.05 14.07 -18.93
CA GLY A 28 -1.58 12.79 -18.53
C GLY A 28 -2.06 12.91 -17.10
N THR A 29 -3.34 12.76 -16.88
CA THR A 29 -3.88 12.51 -15.55
C THR A 29 -3.08 11.34 -14.99
N THR A 30 -2.39 11.55 -13.87
CA THR A 30 -1.70 10.46 -13.17
C THR A 30 -2.74 9.38 -12.92
N PRO A 31 -2.57 8.16 -13.43
CA PRO A 31 -3.57 7.13 -13.29
C PRO A 31 -3.80 6.86 -11.80
N THR A 32 -5.05 6.92 -11.40
CA THR A 32 -5.45 6.56 -10.02
C THR A 32 -5.54 5.04 -9.96
N PRO A 33 -4.83 4.38 -9.04
CA PRO A 33 -4.94 2.95 -8.90
C PRO A 33 -6.32 2.53 -8.39
N HIS A 34 -6.79 1.38 -8.86
CA HIS A 34 -8.00 0.73 -8.37
C HIS A 34 -7.67 -0.01 -7.07
N LEU A 35 -8.24 0.45 -5.95
CA LEU A 35 -8.04 -0.17 -4.65
C LEU A 35 -8.86 -1.46 -4.56
N LEU A 36 -8.25 -2.52 -4.04
CA LEU A 36 -9.00 -3.75 -3.74
C LEU A 36 -10.01 -3.50 -2.63
N ARG A 37 -11.21 -4.01 -2.81
CA ARG A 37 -12.31 -3.91 -1.86
C ARG A 37 -12.45 -5.17 -1.02
N TRP A 38 -13.01 -5.01 0.17
CA TRP A 38 -13.47 -6.13 0.95
C TRP A 38 -14.67 -6.77 0.28
N ALA A 39 -14.69 -8.10 0.21
CA ALA A 39 -15.84 -8.81 -0.29
C ALA A 39 -17.03 -8.73 0.69
N GLY A 40 -18.24 -8.75 0.13
CA GLY A 40 -19.47 -8.75 0.90
C GLY A 40 -20.11 -7.37 1.07
N ALA A 41 -21.37 -7.38 1.54
CA ALA A 41 -22.20 -6.18 1.67
C ALA A 41 -21.90 -5.36 2.94
N LEU A 42 -21.21 -5.95 3.90
CA LEU A 42 -20.88 -5.31 5.18
C LEU A 42 -19.36 -5.31 5.38
N PRO A 43 -18.83 -4.25 6.02
CA PRO A 43 -17.42 -4.23 6.41
C PRO A 43 -17.07 -5.43 7.31
N PRO A 44 -15.85 -6.00 7.16
CA PRO A 44 -15.42 -7.08 8.04
C PRO A 44 -15.22 -6.58 9.47
N GLN A 45 -15.40 -7.44 10.44
CA GLN A 45 -15.06 -7.16 11.82
C GLN A 45 -13.58 -7.48 12.04
N PHE A 46 -12.80 -6.49 12.48
CA PHE A 46 -11.39 -6.66 12.77
C PHE A 46 -11.17 -7.02 14.24
N ILE A 47 -10.14 -7.86 14.47
CA ILE A 47 -9.73 -8.30 15.79
C ILE A 47 -8.20 -8.24 15.92
N ALA A 48 -7.71 -7.85 17.08
CA ALA A 48 -6.29 -8.00 17.42
C ALA A 48 -6.13 -9.32 18.20
N PRO A 49 -5.39 -10.32 17.66
CA PRO A 49 -5.15 -11.55 18.38
C PRO A 49 -4.34 -11.25 19.64
N GLN A 50 -4.79 -11.78 20.78
CA GLN A 50 -4.02 -11.71 22.03
C GLN A 50 -2.75 -12.54 21.89
N ARG A 51 -1.58 -11.91 22.07
CA ARG A 51 -0.33 -12.66 22.14
C ARG A 51 -0.34 -13.57 23.38
N PRO A 52 0.02 -14.87 23.24
CA PRO A 52 0.38 -15.68 24.40
C PRO A 52 1.58 -14.99 25.08
N GLY A 53 1.43 -14.51 26.30
CA GLY A 53 2.52 -13.97 27.10
C GLY A 53 2.51 -12.47 27.42
N THR A 54 1.56 -11.67 26.93
CA THR A 54 1.37 -10.27 27.39
C THR A 54 0.34 -10.13 28.51
N GLN A 55 0.00 -11.21 29.19
CA GLN A 55 -0.74 -11.08 30.44
C GLN A 55 0.23 -10.51 31.49
N ASN A 56 -0.14 -9.32 32.00
CA ASN A 56 0.44 -8.81 33.22
C ASN A 56 0.40 -9.93 34.27
N ALA A 57 1.54 -10.24 34.90
CA ALA A 57 1.73 -11.35 35.82
C ALA A 57 0.85 -11.24 37.11
N HIS A 58 -0.28 -10.56 37.03
CA HIS A 58 -1.18 -10.32 38.18
C HIS A 58 -2.58 -10.91 38.06
N ASP A 59 -2.97 -11.46 36.89
CA ASP A 59 -4.25 -12.18 36.79
C ASP A 59 -4.02 -13.67 36.48
N GLY A 60 -3.89 -14.40 37.56
CA GLY A 60 -3.99 -15.86 37.54
C GLY A 60 -5.40 -16.26 37.10
N LEU A 61 -5.48 -17.27 36.20
CA LEU A 61 -6.65 -18.11 35.97
C LEU A 61 -7.79 -17.54 35.13
N HIS A 62 -7.51 -17.22 33.84
CA HIS A 62 -8.58 -17.37 32.86
C HIS A 62 -8.11 -18.29 31.71
N PRO A 63 -8.92 -19.31 31.35
CA PRO A 63 -8.60 -20.18 30.21
C PRO A 63 -8.57 -19.36 28.94
N PHE A 64 -7.59 -19.60 28.08
CA PHE A 64 -7.43 -18.99 26.77
C PHE A 64 -8.71 -19.16 25.94
N THR A 65 -9.55 -18.16 25.89
CA THR A 65 -10.56 -18.07 24.87
C THR A 65 -9.85 -17.62 23.59
N SER A 66 -9.99 -18.39 22.53
CA SER A 66 -9.48 -18.11 21.19
C SER A 66 -10.15 -16.88 20.49
N GLY A 67 -10.74 -15.97 21.27
CA GLY A 67 -11.31 -14.73 20.81
C GLY A 67 -10.32 -13.59 20.89
N GLY A 68 -9.90 -13.04 19.74
CA GLY A 68 -9.22 -11.76 19.69
C GLY A 68 -10.11 -10.64 20.23
N LEU A 69 -9.51 -9.54 20.70
CA LEU A 69 -10.27 -8.33 21.06
C LEU A 69 -10.80 -7.68 19.78
N SER A 70 -12.11 -7.46 19.71
CA SER A 70 -12.72 -6.67 18.64
C SER A 70 -12.13 -5.26 18.66
N LEU A 71 -11.72 -4.77 17.48
CA LEU A 71 -11.20 -3.41 17.35
C LEU A 71 -12.35 -2.40 17.33
N ASP A 72 -12.35 -1.48 18.29
CA ASP A 72 -13.19 -0.31 18.21
C ASP A 72 -12.69 0.58 17.07
N ARG A 73 -13.60 1.05 16.21
CA ARG A 73 -13.30 1.97 15.10
C ARG A 73 -12.24 1.47 14.09
N ASN A 74 -12.10 0.15 13.93
CA ASN A 74 -11.12 -0.44 13.01
C ASN A 74 -9.68 0.03 13.24
N SER A 75 -9.31 0.31 14.49
CA SER A 75 -8.01 0.87 14.84
C SER A 75 -7.36 0.10 15.99
N VAL A 76 -6.05 -0.04 15.92
CA VAL A 76 -5.23 -0.59 17.00
C VAL A 76 -4.07 0.35 17.28
N THR A 77 -3.80 0.58 18.58
CA THR A 77 -2.71 1.44 19.04
C THR A 77 -1.73 0.63 19.89
N PHE A 78 -0.44 0.88 19.69
CA PHE A 78 0.64 0.26 20.48
C PHE A 78 1.88 1.16 20.53
N TRP A 79 2.80 0.84 21.46
CA TRP A 79 4.04 1.59 21.61
C TRP A 79 5.19 0.91 20.87
N ALA A 80 5.81 1.64 19.95
CA ALA A 80 7.11 1.29 19.36
C ALA A 80 8.22 1.98 20.16
N VAL A 81 9.34 1.30 20.36
CA VAL A 81 10.46 1.81 21.16
C VAL A 81 11.71 1.75 20.31
N ARG A 82 12.46 2.88 20.25
CA ARG A 82 13.73 2.93 19.52
C ARG A 82 14.71 1.89 20.07
N GLY A 83 15.27 1.07 19.16
CA GLY A 83 16.17 -0.03 19.49
C GLY A 83 15.49 -1.31 19.96
N GLN A 84 14.15 -1.43 19.86
CA GLN A 84 13.42 -2.65 20.22
C GLN A 84 12.44 -3.03 19.11
N ALA A 85 12.58 -4.25 18.59
CA ALA A 85 11.63 -4.78 17.63
C ALA A 85 10.24 -4.93 18.26
N ARG A 86 9.22 -4.41 17.62
CA ARG A 86 7.80 -4.52 18.00
C ARG A 86 6.99 -4.94 16.82
N SER A 87 5.97 -5.77 17.03
CA SER A 87 5.03 -6.12 15.96
C SER A 87 3.61 -6.19 16.47
N VAL A 88 2.69 -5.80 15.60
CA VAL A 88 1.25 -5.99 15.81
C VAL A 88 0.72 -6.81 14.64
N GLN A 89 -0.28 -7.63 14.94
CA GLN A 89 -1.06 -8.36 13.94
C GLN A 89 -2.53 -8.00 14.11
N VAL A 90 -3.23 -7.86 12.99
CA VAL A 90 -4.68 -7.71 12.95
C VAL A 90 -5.24 -8.80 12.05
N ASN A 91 -6.31 -9.41 12.51
CA ASN A 91 -7.09 -10.37 11.75
C ASN A 91 -8.48 -9.79 11.45
N TYR A 92 -9.19 -10.41 10.51
CA TYR A 92 -10.62 -10.16 10.32
C TYR A 92 -11.42 -11.45 10.51
N LEU A 93 -12.67 -11.31 10.90
CA LEU A 93 -13.58 -12.45 11.05
C LEU A 93 -14.27 -12.75 9.73
N SER A 94 -14.51 -14.04 9.48
CA SER A 94 -15.40 -14.47 8.41
C SER A 94 -16.79 -13.86 8.54
N SER A 95 -17.56 -13.86 7.48
CA SER A 95 -18.95 -13.40 7.48
C SER A 95 -19.84 -14.14 8.48
N THR A 96 -19.48 -15.37 8.85
CA THR A 96 -20.16 -16.17 9.88
C THR A 96 -19.66 -15.86 11.31
N GLY A 97 -18.54 -15.14 11.43
CA GLY A 97 -17.95 -14.75 12.72
C GLY A 97 -17.22 -15.87 13.47
N ASP A 98 -17.10 -17.04 12.90
CA ASP A 98 -16.55 -18.25 13.54
C ASP A 98 -15.08 -18.51 13.19
N THR A 99 -14.59 -17.93 12.10
CA THR A 99 -13.22 -18.12 11.62
C THR A 99 -12.51 -16.76 11.50
N SER A 100 -11.26 -16.69 11.96
CA SER A 100 -10.43 -15.51 11.80
C SER A 100 -9.33 -15.74 10.78
N PHE A 101 -9.15 -14.74 9.90
CA PHE A 101 -8.12 -14.74 8.89
C PHE A 101 -7.14 -13.58 9.12
N PRO A 102 -5.84 -13.75 8.82
CA PRO A 102 -4.90 -12.66 8.93
C PRO A 102 -5.22 -11.55 7.91
N PHE A 103 -5.07 -10.31 8.34
CA PHE A 103 -5.19 -9.14 7.47
C PHE A 103 -3.90 -8.35 7.38
N LEU A 104 -3.31 -8.02 8.53
CA LEU A 104 -2.16 -7.15 8.61
C LEU A 104 -1.17 -7.65 9.65
N GLN A 105 0.12 -7.58 9.32
CA GLN A 105 1.21 -7.66 10.26
C GLN A 105 2.16 -6.49 10.02
N LEU A 106 2.35 -5.66 11.04
CA LEU A 106 3.31 -4.57 11.04
C LEU A 106 4.43 -4.89 12.03
N SER A 107 5.68 -4.89 11.55
CA SER A 107 6.88 -5.09 12.37
C SER A 107 7.74 -3.84 12.29
N ILE A 108 7.92 -3.17 13.43
CA ILE A 108 8.72 -1.96 13.58
C ILE A 108 10.02 -2.33 14.28
N THR A 109 11.15 -1.93 13.71
CA THR A 109 12.48 -2.26 14.23
C THR A 109 13.13 -1.07 14.95
N ASP A 110 13.24 0.08 14.31
CA ASP A 110 14.00 1.22 14.84
C ASP A 110 13.37 2.56 14.41
N PRO A 111 12.34 3.08 15.11
CA PRO A 111 11.81 4.40 14.83
C PRO A 111 12.84 5.46 15.27
N VAL A 112 13.31 6.29 14.32
CA VAL A 112 14.37 7.27 14.58
C VAL A 112 13.90 8.72 14.59
N PHE A 113 12.81 9.02 13.87
CA PHE A 113 12.27 10.38 13.76
C PHE A 113 10.76 10.38 13.77
N VAL A 114 10.15 11.33 14.45
CA VAL A 114 8.70 11.54 14.49
C VAL A 114 8.38 13.00 14.16
N PRO A 115 7.53 13.28 13.17
CA PRO A 115 7.11 14.63 12.84
C PRO A 115 6.52 15.36 14.06
N GLY A 116 6.94 16.60 14.25
CA GLY A 116 6.53 17.41 15.39
C GLY A 116 7.25 17.13 16.72
N ARG A 117 7.92 15.97 16.86
CA ARG A 117 8.75 15.64 18.03
C ARG A 117 10.25 15.69 17.72
N GLY A 118 10.66 15.35 16.49
CA GLY A 118 12.07 15.30 16.07
C GLY A 118 12.69 13.92 16.23
N GLU A 119 14.02 13.87 16.36
CA GLU A 119 14.78 12.63 16.52
C GLU A 119 14.52 11.97 17.89
N LEU A 120 14.27 10.66 17.85
CA LEU A 120 14.15 9.84 19.04
C LEU A 120 15.54 9.44 19.55
N GLN A 121 15.70 9.30 20.87
CA GLN A 121 16.88 8.72 21.48
C GLN A 121 16.67 7.21 21.73
N PRO A 122 17.74 6.39 21.85
CA PRO A 122 17.59 4.99 22.23
C PRO A 122 16.76 4.83 23.51
N GLY A 123 15.72 4.01 23.46
CA GLY A 123 14.74 3.83 24.54
C GLY A 123 13.55 4.76 24.51
N ASP A 124 13.55 5.81 23.69
CA ASP A 124 12.37 6.61 23.47
C ASP A 124 11.27 5.79 22.78
N SER A 125 10.02 6.12 23.12
CA SER A 125 8.86 5.45 22.56
C SER A 125 7.97 6.39 21.76
N VAL A 126 7.31 5.87 20.74
CA VAL A 126 6.27 6.53 19.97
C VAL A 126 5.01 5.70 19.98
N GLU A 127 3.88 6.36 20.20
CA GLU A 127 2.57 5.72 20.07
C GLU A 127 2.24 5.57 18.58
N VAL A 128 1.99 4.35 18.17
CA VAL A 128 1.69 3.98 16.78
C VAL A 128 0.22 3.60 16.70
N THR A 129 -0.49 4.21 15.78
CA THR A 129 -1.87 3.86 15.47
C THR A 129 -1.94 3.29 14.06
N VAL A 130 -2.54 2.11 13.93
CA VAL A 130 -2.90 1.48 12.67
C VAL A 130 -4.40 1.60 12.50
N THR A 131 -4.86 2.29 11.48
CA THR A 131 -6.27 2.41 11.12
C THR A 131 -6.55 1.66 9.83
N ILE A 132 -7.56 0.82 9.82
CA ILE A 132 -7.94 -0.05 8.70
C ILE A 132 -9.17 0.57 8.02
N ASP A 133 -9.14 0.66 6.71
CA ASP A 133 -10.30 1.11 5.94
C ASP A 133 -11.36 0.00 5.88
N PRO A 134 -12.62 0.28 6.24
CA PRO A 134 -13.67 -0.73 6.24
C PRO A 134 -14.22 -1.05 4.83
N ALA A 135 -13.90 -0.24 3.82
CA ALA A 135 -14.35 -0.45 2.44
C ALA A 135 -13.26 -1.05 1.55
N ASP A 136 -12.01 -0.60 1.75
CA ASP A 136 -10.89 -0.97 0.90
C ASP A 136 -9.82 -1.74 1.70
N ILE A 137 -9.04 -2.57 1.00
CA ILE A 137 -7.86 -3.25 1.58
C ILE A 137 -6.73 -2.24 1.68
N LYS A 138 -6.88 -1.37 2.65
CA LYS A 138 -6.04 -0.20 2.89
C LYS A 138 -5.84 0.06 4.38
N VAL A 139 -4.68 0.60 4.75
CA VAL A 139 -4.33 0.96 6.12
C VAL A 139 -3.65 2.32 6.16
N SER A 140 -3.88 3.05 7.23
CA SER A 140 -3.17 4.28 7.57
C SER A 140 -2.32 4.05 8.82
N LEU A 141 -1.07 4.50 8.78
CA LEU A 141 -0.10 4.36 9.85
C LEU A 141 0.26 5.74 10.40
N GLU A 142 0.02 5.93 11.69
CA GLU A 142 0.29 7.19 12.38
C GLU A 142 1.32 7.02 13.53
N PRO A 143 2.13 8.05 13.79
CA PRO A 143 2.19 9.38 13.14
C PRO A 143 2.74 9.32 11.72
N THR A 144 2.00 9.84 10.74
CA THR A 144 2.46 9.92 9.33
C THR A 144 3.82 10.61 9.25
N GLY A 145 4.72 10.08 8.41
CA GLY A 145 6.07 10.60 8.24
C GLY A 145 7.06 10.18 9.33
N THR A 146 6.68 9.31 10.29
CA THR A 146 7.63 8.63 11.19
C THR A 146 8.64 7.85 10.35
N GLN A 147 9.95 8.06 10.59
CA GLN A 147 11.04 7.44 9.83
C GLN A 147 11.75 6.37 10.65
N PHE A 148 12.33 5.41 9.95
CA PHE A 148 13.04 4.26 10.53
C PHE A 148 14.51 4.27 10.14
N GLY A 149 15.39 3.92 11.08
CA GLY A 149 16.83 3.73 10.83
C GLY A 149 17.08 2.44 10.06
N GLU A 150 16.31 1.39 10.36
CA GLU A 150 16.22 0.17 9.58
C GLU A 150 14.80 0.01 9.06
N PRO A 151 14.60 -0.49 7.83
CA PRO A 151 13.25 -0.64 7.28
C PRO A 151 12.35 -1.46 8.19
N SER A 152 11.16 -0.96 8.42
CA SER A 152 10.08 -1.71 9.04
C SER A 152 9.40 -2.58 7.98
N HIS A 153 8.64 -3.60 8.39
CA HIS A 153 8.00 -4.51 7.45
C HIS A 153 6.49 -4.48 7.61
N LEU A 154 5.80 -4.34 6.48
CA LEU A 154 4.36 -4.44 6.41
C LEU A 154 3.98 -5.66 5.57
N LYS A 155 3.20 -6.57 6.15
CA LYS A 155 2.54 -7.64 5.42
C LYS A 155 1.05 -7.37 5.42
N ILE A 156 0.45 -7.31 4.22
CA ILE A 156 -1.00 -7.18 4.04
C ILE A 156 -1.50 -8.42 3.29
N TRP A 157 -2.53 -9.08 3.86
CA TRP A 157 -3.26 -10.16 3.20
C TRP A 157 -4.49 -9.58 2.50
N TYR A 158 -4.65 -9.95 1.24
CA TYR A 158 -5.76 -9.49 0.40
C TYR A 158 -6.82 -10.57 0.13
N GLY A 159 -6.73 -11.70 0.84
CA GLY A 159 -7.73 -12.77 0.74
C GLY A 159 -9.15 -12.32 1.09
N GLY A 160 -9.31 -11.21 1.79
CA GLY A 160 -10.60 -10.61 2.08
C GLY A 160 -11.36 -10.03 0.88
N ALA A 161 -10.73 -9.92 -0.30
CA ALA A 161 -11.39 -9.60 -1.57
C ALA A 161 -12.14 -10.80 -2.17
N ASP A 162 -11.97 -12.00 -1.59
CA ASP A 162 -12.65 -13.27 -1.98
C ASP A 162 -12.54 -13.61 -3.48
N GLY A 163 -11.46 -13.17 -4.13
CA GLY A 163 -11.17 -13.43 -5.53
C GLY A 163 -11.74 -12.42 -6.53
N ASP A 164 -12.61 -11.52 -6.11
CA ASP A 164 -13.13 -10.41 -6.94
C ASP A 164 -12.14 -9.24 -6.87
N MET A 165 -11.18 -9.20 -7.81
CA MET A 165 -10.10 -8.22 -7.80
C MET A 165 -10.51 -6.89 -8.44
N ASN A 166 -11.46 -6.91 -9.37
CA ASN A 166 -11.94 -5.73 -10.08
C ASN A 166 -13.21 -5.11 -9.45
N GLY A 167 -13.86 -5.79 -8.50
CA GLY A 167 -15.02 -5.31 -7.77
C GLY A 167 -16.32 -5.35 -8.56
N ASP A 168 -16.43 -6.20 -9.59
CA ASP A 168 -17.64 -6.34 -10.43
C ASP A 168 -18.62 -7.40 -9.91
N ALA A 169 -18.32 -8.02 -8.78
CA ALA A 169 -19.05 -9.09 -8.12
C ALA A 169 -19.09 -10.43 -8.89
N VAL A 170 -18.18 -10.60 -9.86
CA VAL A 170 -18.01 -11.84 -10.62
C VAL A 170 -16.55 -12.29 -10.51
N VAL A 171 -16.32 -13.50 -10.00
CA VAL A 171 -14.96 -14.06 -9.96
C VAL A 171 -14.67 -14.82 -11.24
N ASP A 172 -13.77 -14.30 -12.08
CA ASP A 172 -13.48 -14.88 -13.39
C ASP A 172 -11.97 -14.86 -13.75
N SER A 173 -11.67 -15.10 -15.04
CA SER A 173 -10.30 -15.11 -15.54
C SER A 173 -9.63 -13.73 -15.51
N THR A 174 -10.40 -12.64 -15.53
CA THR A 174 -9.88 -11.28 -15.45
C THR A 174 -9.29 -11.05 -14.06
N ASP A 175 -9.98 -11.48 -13.01
CA ASP A 175 -9.48 -11.41 -11.64
C ASP A 175 -8.18 -12.19 -11.45
N ALA A 176 -8.14 -13.41 -12.02
CA ALA A 176 -6.93 -14.23 -11.96
C ALA A 176 -5.74 -13.57 -12.64
N GLN A 177 -5.96 -12.81 -13.71
CA GLN A 177 -4.93 -12.06 -14.40
C GLN A 177 -4.49 -10.82 -13.60
N ILE A 178 -5.46 -10.07 -13.03
CA ILE A 178 -5.18 -8.95 -12.14
C ILE A 178 -4.34 -9.45 -10.96
N GLU A 179 -4.78 -10.50 -10.29
CA GLU A 179 -4.07 -11.06 -9.14
C GLU A 179 -2.63 -11.45 -9.47
N THR A 180 -2.43 -12.12 -10.61
CA THR A 180 -1.13 -12.70 -10.95
C THR A 180 -0.14 -11.68 -11.49
N HIS A 181 -0.62 -10.64 -12.21
CA HIS A 181 0.25 -9.79 -13.01
C HIS A 181 0.20 -8.30 -12.69
N LEU A 182 -0.88 -7.82 -12.10
CA LEU A 182 -1.15 -6.39 -11.99
C LEU A 182 -1.17 -5.87 -10.55
N LEU A 183 -1.53 -6.72 -9.57
CA LEU A 183 -1.57 -6.31 -8.17
C LEU A 183 -0.21 -5.85 -7.67
N GLY A 184 -0.23 -4.88 -6.78
CA GLY A 184 0.94 -4.39 -6.09
C GLY A 184 0.61 -3.78 -4.75
N LEU A 185 1.65 -3.50 -3.97
CA LEU A 185 1.55 -2.71 -2.75
C LEU A 185 1.84 -1.26 -3.11
N TRP A 186 0.95 -0.36 -2.71
CA TRP A 186 0.99 1.06 -3.02
C TRP A 186 0.99 1.87 -1.74
N TYR A 187 1.59 3.08 -1.79
CA TYR A 187 1.53 4.04 -0.70
C TYR A 187 1.20 5.44 -1.22
N ARG A 188 0.73 6.31 -0.31
CA ARG A 188 0.64 7.75 -0.51
C ARG A 188 0.89 8.48 0.81
N GLU A 189 1.48 9.66 0.74
CA GLU A 189 1.85 10.43 1.94
C GLU A 189 0.71 11.25 2.56
N GLY A 190 -0.43 11.27 1.93
CA GLY A 190 -1.62 11.97 2.42
C GLY A 190 -2.72 11.92 1.40
N SER A 191 -3.93 12.31 1.78
CA SER A 191 -5.13 12.20 0.93
C SER A 191 -4.98 12.89 -0.43
N ASP A 192 -4.19 13.96 -0.48
CA ASP A 192 -4.01 14.78 -1.70
C ASP A 192 -2.81 14.34 -2.54
N SER A 193 -2.03 13.37 -2.08
CA SER A 193 -0.86 12.84 -2.79
C SER A 193 -1.25 11.73 -3.76
N ALA A 194 -0.50 11.61 -4.85
CA ALA A 194 -0.67 10.50 -5.79
C ALA A 194 -0.17 9.18 -5.13
N TRP A 195 -0.84 8.10 -5.47
CA TRP A 195 -0.40 6.75 -5.10
C TRP A 195 0.87 6.37 -5.88
N THR A 196 1.80 5.74 -5.19
CA THR A 196 3.07 5.24 -5.73
C THR A 196 3.22 3.77 -5.38
N GLN A 197 3.49 2.93 -6.37
CA GLN A 197 3.78 1.52 -6.15
C GLN A 197 5.17 1.36 -5.52
N ILE A 198 5.27 0.52 -4.49
CA ILE A 198 6.53 0.18 -3.83
C ILE A 198 6.95 -1.25 -4.16
N PRO A 199 8.27 -1.53 -4.12
CA PRO A 199 8.76 -2.89 -4.20
C PRO A 199 8.17 -3.76 -3.09
N ALA A 200 7.55 -4.87 -3.45
CA ALA A 200 6.96 -5.81 -2.51
C ALA A 200 7.00 -7.23 -3.08
N SER A 201 7.13 -8.21 -2.21
CA SER A 201 7.04 -9.63 -2.57
C SER A 201 5.61 -10.11 -2.42
N GLN A 202 5.04 -10.66 -3.50
CA GLN A 202 3.72 -11.28 -3.49
C GLN A 202 3.82 -12.77 -3.21
N SER A 203 2.93 -13.28 -2.36
CA SER A 203 2.66 -14.69 -2.16
C SER A 203 1.24 -15.02 -2.63
N LEU A 204 1.10 -15.65 -3.77
CA LEU A 204 -0.21 -16.06 -4.29
C LEU A 204 -0.87 -17.11 -3.39
N GLY A 205 -0.09 -18.02 -2.81
CA GLY A 205 -0.60 -19.06 -1.91
C GLY A 205 -1.18 -18.49 -0.61
N ASP A 206 -0.53 -17.46 -0.05
CA ASP A 206 -0.98 -16.76 1.16
C ASP A 206 -1.93 -15.60 0.87
N LYS A 207 -2.12 -15.22 -0.41
CA LYS A 207 -2.84 -14.02 -0.81
C LYS A 207 -2.31 -12.78 -0.08
N SER A 208 -0.99 -12.51 -0.14
CA SER A 208 -0.36 -11.45 0.64
C SER A 208 0.75 -10.74 -0.11
N PHE A 209 1.03 -9.49 0.32
CA PHE A 209 2.23 -8.72 -0.03
C PHE A 209 3.05 -8.45 1.23
N ILE A 210 4.38 -8.48 1.08
CA ILE A 210 5.34 -8.03 2.08
C ILE A 210 6.17 -6.92 1.45
N GLY A 211 6.14 -5.72 2.05
CA GLY A 211 6.93 -4.56 1.66
C GLY A 211 7.77 -4.01 2.81
N GLU A 212 8.87 -3.36 2.46
CA GLU A 212 9.68 -2.58 3.39
C GLU A 212 9.12 -1.17 3.49
N LEU A 213 9.02 -0.67 4.73
CA LEU A 213 8.57 0.69 5.04
C LEU A 213 9.73 1.52 5.53
N HIS A 214 9.97 2.64 4.88
CA HIS A 214 10.96 3.64 5.32
C HIS A 214 10.33 4.73 6.20
N HIS A 215 9.04 4.92 6.10
CA HIS A 215 8.25 5.86 6.89
C HIS A 215 6.80 5.39 7.02
N PHE A 216 6.05 5.99 7.95
CA PHE A 216 4.61 5.78 8.04
C PHE A 216 3.84 6.63 7.05
N SER A 217 2.80 6.03 6.48
CA SER A 217 1.93 6.63 5.49
C SER A 217 0.63 5.84 5.35
N GLU A 218 -0.15 6.06 4.28
CA GLU A 218 -1.23 5.15 3.87
C GLU A 218 -0.68 4.09 2.91
N TYR A 219 -1.13 2.84 3.06
CA TYR A 219 -0.75 1.70 2.24
C TYR A 219 -1.98 0.93 1.78
N ALA A 220 -1.96 0.47 0.52
CA ALA A 220 -3.09 -0.26 -0.06
C ALA A 220 -2.61 -1.36 -1.01
N VAL A 221 -3.40 -2.42 -1.16
CA VAL A 221 -3.28 -3.37 -2.26
C VAL A 221 -4.12 -2.86 -3.42
N SER A 222 -3.52 -2.73 -4.61
CA SER A 222 -4.12 -2.03 -5.73
C SER A 222 -3.49 -2.43 -7.07
N PHE A 223 -4.13 -2.05 -8.19
CA PHE A 223 -3.62 -2.18 -9.55
C PHE A 223 -4.00 -0.96 -10.41
N LEU A 224 -3.41 -0.83 -11.60
CA LEU A 224 -3.75 0.24 -12.55
C LEU A 224 -4.74 -0.26 -13.60
N GLU A 225 -5.94 0.33 -13.68
CA GLU A 225 -7.02 -0.10 -14.58
C GLU A 225 -6.65 -0.11 -16.06
N TYR A 226 -5.81 0.82 -16.54
CA TYR A 226 -5.45 0.85 -17.96
C TYR A 226 -4.63 -0.39 -18.41
N ALA A 227 -4.12 -1.16 -17.46
CA ALA A 227 -3.40 -2.41 -17.77
C ALA A 227 -4.34 -3.57 -18.10
N VAL A 228 -5.66 -3.39 -17.95
CA VAL A 228 -6.68 -4.44 -18.09
C VAL A 228 -7.45 -4.35 -19.42
N SER A 229 -7.21 -3.35 -20.26
CA SER A 229 -7.85 -3.24 -21.59
C SER A 229 -7.14 -4.17 -22.58
N TRP A 230 -7.73 -5.32 -22.82
CA TRP A 230 -7.34 -6.33 -23.82
C TRP A 230 -8.06 -6.15 -25.12
#